data_72b03eb81587fe8f395855d3950d3670
#
_entry.id   72b03eb81587fe8f395855d3950d3670
#
_cell.length_a   1.000
_cell.length_b   1.000
_cell.length_c   1.000
_cell.angle_alpha   90.00
_cell.angle_beta   90.00
_cell.angle_gamma   90.00
#
_symmetry.space_group_name_H-M   'P 1'
#
loop_
_entity.id
_entity.type
_entity.pdbx_description
1 polymer ?
#
loop_
_entity_poly.entity_id
_entity_poly.type
_entity_poly.pdbx_seq_one_letter_code
_entity_poly.pdbx_strand_id
1 'polypeptide(L)'
;MKLPKSLSSHCFYSKTTKLRLPYSSLIEDFKAAKARNLVTFQESRDECIKNAGIVVDAGTKANTPAEVKEAKSRLRVQELVGVPNKGKEGLGMRKRQYYSSSSTKQKRDMIVKTVREKEEECRVVKMTNFPNQGANLRWEVPQRQVKHNDIIKASDERLKFLIKSVYDLLPTPANKNRWFNTEEKCLLCGLDGTLAHILSGCKVALCLGRYKWRHDRVLKEIAGAVQAKVTENANKAENRRTRIQFVKEGQQRKEVNHEEEHFNHLSDAKDWKVTVDVGTSLKIPTEICITNLRPDMIIVSRKTKQIGIVELTVPNEDRIEVSGELKRSKYEQIAQEGRLNGWRVKIWAVEVGCRGFPAVSMSAFLKDIGYRGASKKKVIENLSKVTEEASLSLWKASHYKEWGGKG
;
A
#
# COMPACT_ATOMS: atom_id res chain seq x y z
N MET A 1 -19.03 -0.14 -15.08
CA MET A 1 -18.64 -1.36 -14.31
C MET A 1 -19.81 -1.82 -13.47
N LYS A 2 -20.27 -3.08 -13.64
CA LYS A 2 -21.34 -3.65 -12.80
C LYS A 2 -20.69 -4.24 -11.53
N LEU A 3 -20.79 -3.54 -10.40
CA LEU A 3 -20.39 -4.08 -9.09
C LEU A 3 -21.45 -5.08 -8.58
N PRO A 4 -21.03 -6.10 -7.80
CA PRO A 4 -21.99 -7.03 -7.22
C PRO A 4 -22.92 -6.31 -6.24
N LYS A 5 -24.20 -6.64 -6.29
CA LYS A 5 -25.21 -6.11 -5.35
C LYS A 5 -24.88 -6.46 -3.89
N SER A 6 -24.12 -7.52 -3.66
CA SER A 6 -23.66 -7.98 -2.35
C SER A 6 -22.51 -7.16 -1.75
N LEU A 7 -21.92 -6.22 -2.51
CA LEU A 7 -20.89 -5.32 -1.95
C LEU A 7 -21.55 -4.34 -0.99
N SER A 8 -21.15 -4.40 0.28
CA SER A 8 -21.65 -3.50 1.32
C SER A 8 -21.29 -2.05 1.00
N SER A 9 -22.26 -1.14 1.14
CA SER A 9 -22.03 0.31 1.01
C SER A 9 -21.00 0.83 2.02
N HIS A 10 -20.87 0.16 3.18
CA HIS A 10 -19.85 0.50 4.16
C HIS A 10 -18.44 0.26 3.63
N CYS A 11 -18.23 -0.87 2.93
CA CYS A 11 -16.96 -1.17 2.27
C CYS A 11 -16.67 -0.22 1.11
N PHE A 12 -17.71 0.14 0.37
CA PHE A 12 -17.58 0.98 -0.82
C PHE A 12 -17.17 2.42 -0.53
N TYR A 13 -17.70 3.02 0.55
CA TYR A 13 -17.47 4.42 0.90
C TYR A 13 -16.43 4.62 2.01
N SER A 14 -15.94 3.55 2.63
CA SER A 14 -14.97 3.66 3.73
C SER A 14 -13.64 4.25 3.25
N LYS A 15 -13.08 5.12 4.08
CA LYS A 15 -11.75 5.71 3.92
C LYS A 15 -10.66 4.90 4.64
N THR A 16 -11.06 3.91 5.43
CA THR A 16 -10.17 3.11 6.30
C THR A 16 -9.80 1.77 5.67
N THR A 17 -10.61 1.27 4.70
CA THR A 17 -10.29 0.03 3.95
C THR A 17 -8.94 0.12 3.26
N LYS A 18 -8.27 -1.01 3.08
CA LYS A 18 -6.97 -1.05 2.39
C LYS A 18 -7.08 -0.73 0.90
N LEU A 19 -8.24 -0.98 0.27
CA LEU A 19 -8.56 -0.51 -1.08
C LEU A 19 -9.58 0.63 -0.99
N ARG A 20 -9.11 1.86 -1.08
CA ARG A 20 -9.98 3.04 -1.10
C ARG A 20 -10.43 3.36 -2.52
N LEU A 21 -11.74 3.41 -2.72
CA LEU A 21 -12.35 3.84 -3.98
C LEU A 21 -12.57 5.36 -4.01
N PRO A 22 -12.63 6.00 -5.20
CA PRO A 22 -12.72 7.45 -5.33
C PRO A 22 -14.15 7.99 -5.21
N TYR A 23 -14.96 7.37 -4.35
CA TYR A 23 -16.35 7.74 -4.16
C TYR A 23 -16.58 8.24 -2.74
N SER A 24 -17.44 9.26 -2.60
CA SER A 24 -17.96 9.72 -1.32
C SER A 24 -19.42 9.30 -1.14
N SER A 25 -19.85 9.18 0.10
CA SER A 25 -21.25 8.92 0.42
C SER A 25 -22.03 10.22 0.34
N LEU A 26 -23.07 10.26 -0.51
CA LEU A 26 -23.97 11.40 -0.59
C LEU A 26 -24.64 11.70 0.76
N ILE A 27 -24.91 10.68 1.58
CA ILE A 27 -25.47 10.84 2.92
C ILE A 27 -24.46 11.56 3.83
N GLU A 28 -23.19 11.18 3.77
CA GLU A 28 -22.12 11.86 4.54
C GLU A 28 -21.96 13.31 4.09
N ASP A 29 -21.96 13.55 2.77
CA ASP A 29 -21.82 14.90 2.21
C ASP A 29 -23.01 15.77 2.59
N PHE A 30 -24.22 15.23 2.57
CA PHE A 30 -25.43 15.91 3.03
C PHE A 30 -25.38 16.26 4.52
N LYS A 31 -25.02 15.32 5.39
CA LYS A 31 -24.85 15.57 6.83
C LYS A 31 -23.79 16.64 7.10
N ALA A 32 -22.67 16.56 6.42
CA ALA A 32 -21.57 17.52 6.54
C ALA A 32 -22.00 18.92 6.07
N ALA A 33 -22.77 19.04 4.99
CA ALA A 33 -23.30 20.30 4.50
C ALA A 33 -24.32 20.91 5.48
N LYS A 34 -25.27 20.11 5.99
CA LYS A 34 -26.21 20.57 7.02
C LYS A 34 -25.51 21.03 8.28
N ALA A 35 -24.53 20.28 8.78
CA ALA A 35 -23.73 20.66 9.95
C ALA A 35 -22.97 21.97 9.69
N ARG A 36 -22.39 22.15 8.51
CA ARG A 36 -21.72 23.40 8.11
C ARG A 36 -22.68 24.58 8.12
N ASN A 37 -23.87 24.44 7.53
CA ASN A 37 -24.87 25.50 7.47
C ASN A 37 -25.36 25.88 8.86
N LEU A 38 -25.68 24.88 9.71
CA LEU A 38 -26.13 25.14 11.08
C LEU A 38 -25.11 25.96 11.88
N VAL A 39 -23.83 25.56 11.84
CA VAL A 39 -22.75 26.28 12.53
C VAL A 39 -22.55 27.69 11.93
N THR A 40 -22.68 27.84 10.62
CA THR A 40 -22.57 29.15 9.94
C THR A 40 -23.67 30.09 10.41
N PHE A 41 -24.91 29.64 10.54
CA PHE A 41 -26.03 30.45 11.03
C PHE A 41 -25.86 30.79 12.52
N GLN A 42 -25.51 29.84 13.36
CA GLN A 42 -25.29 30.05 14.80
C GLN A 42 -24.14 31.02 15.12
N GLU A 43 -23.12 31.06 14.29
CA GLU A 43 -21.91 31.86 14.49
C GLU A 43 -21.83 33.05 13.50
N SER A 44 -22.97 33.44 12.90
CA SER A 44 -23.04 34.61 12.01
C SER A 44 -22.71 35.88 12.79
N ARG A 45 -22.05 36.84 12.11
CA ARG A 45 -21.84 38.20 12.61
C ARG A 45 -23.07 39.08 12.43
N ASP A 46 -23.93 38.68 11.50
CA ASP A 46 -25.19 39.33 11.25
C ASP A 46 -26.24 38.87 12.26
N GLU A 47 -26.68 39.78 13.11
CA GLU A 47 -27.66 39.53 14.15
C GLU A 47 -29.02 39.12 13.60
N CYS A 48 -29.42 39.63 12.44
CA CYS A 48 -30.66 39.24 11.75
C CYS A 48 -30.62 37.72 11.40
N ILE A 49 -29.50 37.26 10.86
CA ILE A 49 -29.32 35.85 10.53
C ILE A 49 -29.26 34.99 11.80
N LYS A 50 -28.55 35.46 12.84
CA LYS A 50 -28.38 34.73 14.11
C LYS A 50 -29.71 34.60 14.84
N ASN A 51 -30.56 35.64 14.80
CA ASN A 51 -31.84 35.72 15.47
C ASN A 51 -33.02 35.23 14.62
N ALA A 52 -32.78 34.91 13.33
CA ALA A 52 -33.82 34.47 12.40
C ALA A 52 -34.50 33.14 12.80
N GLY A 53 -34.08 32.50 13.87
CA GLY A 53 -34.70 31.27 14.36
C GLY A 53 -34.63 30.10 13.37
N ILE A 54 -33.61 30.08 12.51
CA ILE A 54 -33.50 29.07 11.48
C ILE A 54 -33.37 27.68 12.14
N VAL A 55 -34.48 26.94 12.10
CA VAL A 55 -34.54 25.56 12.60
C VAL A 55 -34.06 24.64 11.51
N VAL A 56 -32.94 23.96 11.76
CA VAL A 56 -32.55 22.85 10.93
C VAL A 56 -33.25 21.61 11.46
N ASP A 57 -34.30 21.17 10.77
CA ASP A 57 -35.16 20.08 11.22
C ASP A 57 -34.38 18.82 11.56
N ALA A 58 -34.69 18.24 12.71
CA ALA A 58 -34.29 16.91 13.09
C ALA A 58 -35.13 15.89 12.30
N GLY A 59 -34.61 15.47 11.14
CA GLY A 59 -35.24 14.39 10.40
C GLY A 59 -35.06 13.04 11.09
N THR A 60 -35.95 12.09 10.80
CA THR A 60 -35.89 10.72 11.33
C THR A 60 -34.58 9.97 11.07
N LYS A 61 -33.87 10.36 10.00
CA LYS A 61 -32.58 9.73 9.58
C LYS A 61 -31.32 10.53 9.93
N ALA A 62 -31.45 11.81 10.32
CA ALA A 62 -30.33 12.66 10.68
C ALA A 62 -30.80 13.78 11.61
N ASN A 63 -30.24 13.82 12.81
CA ASN A 63 -30.45 14.89 13.77
C ASN A 63 -29.21 15.80 13.78
N THR A 64 -29.19 16.77 12.88
CA THR A 64 -28.04 17.69 12.69
C THR A 64 -27.67 18.46 13.96
N PRO A 65 -28.62 19.02 14.76
CA PRO A 65 -28.30 19.69 16.01
C PRO A 65 -27.59 18.77 17.01
N ALA A 66 -28.05 17.53 17.17
CA ALA A 66 -27.42 16.55 18.05
C ALA A 66 -26.03 16.16 17.56
N GLU A 67 -25.85 15.94 16.25
CA GLU A 67 -24.55 15.63 15.63
C GLU A 67 -23.53 16.75 15.83
N VAL A 68 -23.93 18.01 15.66
CA VAL A 68 -23.09 19.18 15.91
C VAL A 68 -22.76 19.34 17.39
N LYS A 69 -23.72 19.14 18.29
CA LYS A 69 -23.49 19.16 19.75
C LYS A 69 -22.48 18.11 20.17
N GLU A 70 -22.64 16.90 19.69
CA GLU A 70 -21.71 15.79 19.95
C GLU A 70 -20.31 16.08 19.39
N ALA A 71 -20.22 16.60 18.17
CA ALA A 71 -18.93 16.97 17.56
C ALA A 71 -18.20 18.05 18.38
N LYS A 72 -18.93 19.08 18.85
CA LYS A 72 -18.39 20.12 19.75
C LYS A 72 -17.89 19.51 21.07
N SER A 73 -18.65 18.59 21.67
CA SER A 73 -18.27 17.87 22.90
C SER A 73 -17.01 17.05 22.69
N ARG A 74 -16.94 16.25 21.61
CA ARG A 74 -15.74 15.46 21.27
C ARG A 74 -14.49 16.33 21.10
N LEU A 75 -14.60 17.46 20.42
CA LEU A 75 -13.48 18.40 20.21
C LEU A 75 -12.98 18.98 21.54
N ARG A 76 -13.88 19.36 22.45
CA ARG A 76 -13.51 19.84 23.80
C ARG A 76 -12.82 18.75 24.63
N VAL A 77 -13.34 17.52 24.63
CA VAL A 77 -12.69 16.39 25.31
C VAL A 77 -11.31 16.11 24.73
N GLN A 78 -11.15 16.13 23.40
CA GLN A 78 -9.85 15.95 22.76
C GLN A 78 -8.86 17.07 23.05
N GLU A 79 -9.34 18.29 23.30
CA GLU A 79 -8.50 19.41 23.72
C GLU A 79 -7.96 19.22 25.14
N LEU A 80 -8.78 18.67 26.05
CA LEU A 80 -8.42 18.44 27.46
C LEU A 80 -7.53 17.21 27.63
N VAL A 81 -7.94 16.08 27.07
CA VAL A 81 -7.31 14.76 27.29
C VAL A 81 -6.29 14.41 26.21
N GLY A 82 -6.44 15.00 25.04
CA GLY A 82 -5.67 14.61 23.84
C GLY A 82 -6.37 13.53 23.00
N VAL A 83 -5.66 13.02 22.01
CA VAL A 83 -6.12 11.96 21.11
C VAL A 83 -5.20 10.77 21.22
N PRO A 84 -5.73 9.54 21.37
CA PRO A 84 -4.90 8.34 21.44
C PRO A 84 -4.02 8.20 20.20
N ASN A 85 -2.78 7.80 20.40
CA ASN A 85 -1.90 7.41 19.32
C ASN A 85 -2.48 6.18 18.59
N LYS A 86 -2.33 6.14 17.27
CA LYS A 86 -2.80 5.02 16.45
C LYS A 86 -1.61 4.25 15.86
N GLY A 87 -1.68 2.92 15.94
CA GLY A 87 -0.71 2.02 15.33
C GLY A 87 0.66 2.03 16.01
N LYS A 88 1.72 1.99 15.21
CA LYS A 88 3.12 1.89 15.68
C LYS A 88 3.69 3.15 16.38
N GLU A 89 2.88 4.18 16.58
CA GLU A 89 3.31 5.42 17.26
C GLU A 89 3.42 5.27 18.80
N GLY A 90 3.15 4.07 19.32
CA GLY A 90 3.24 3.74 20.74
C GLY A 90 1.98 4.10 21.53
N LEU A 91 2.02 3.79 22.84
CA LEU A 91 0.96 4.14 23.78
C LEU A 91 1.14 5.60 24.23
N GLY A 92 0.06 6.35 24.24
CA GLY A 92 0.07 7.72 24.71
C GLY A 92 -1.00 8.58 24.05
N MET A 93 -1.01 9.83 24.45
CA MET A 93 -1.94 10.84 23.96
C MET A 93 -1.19 11.91 23.20
N ARG A 94 -1.67 12.21 21.98
CA ARG A 94 -1.15 13.28 21.15
C ARG A 94 -1.97 14.54 21.38
N LYS A 95 -1.33 15.68 21.71
CA LYS A 95 -2.01 16.98 21.77
C LYS A 95 -2.54 17.34 20.41
N ARG A 96 -3.80 17.80 20.35
CA ARG A 96 -4.44 18.29 19.12
C ARG A 96 -4.50 19.82 19.15
N GLN A 97 -4.75 20.42 17.99
CA GLN A 97 -4.98 21.86 17.84
C GLN A 97 -6.11 22.30 18.77
N TYR A 98 -5.92 23.37 19.52
CA TYR A 98 -6.88 23.89 20.46
C TYR A 98 -8.15 24.35 19.76
N TYR A 99 -9.27 23.69 20.05
CA TYR A 99 -10.57 24.04 19.51
C TYR A 99 -11.04 25.41 20.04
N SER A 100 -10.85 25.66 21.33
CA SER A 100 -11.33 26.87 22.04
C SER A 100 -10.70 28.15 21.48
N SER A 101 -9.40 28.13 21.16
CA SER A 101 -8.65 29.29 20.65
C SER A 101 -8.68 29.45 19.12
N SER A 102 -9.30 28.51 18.41
CA SER A 102 -9.39 28.55 16.95
C SER A 102 -10.37 29.63 16.45
N SER A 103 -10.10 30.17 15.25
CA SER A 103 -11.04 31.09 14.58
C SER A 103 -12.37 30.42 14.26
N THR A 104 -13.44 31.21 14.06
CA THR A 104 -14.78 30.72 13.71
C THR A 104 -14.76 29.81 12.48
N LYS A 105 -14.00 30.17 11.45
CA LYS A 105 -13.81 29.32 10.25
C LYS A 105 -13.19 27.98 10.61
N GLN A 106 -12.11 27.99 11.39
CA GLN A 106 -11.43 26.76 11.80
C GLN A 106 -12.32 25.89 12.69
N LYS A 107 -13.04 26.47 13.66
CA LYS A 107 -14.01 25.75 14.48
C LYS A 107 -15.05 25.03 13.64
N ARG A 108 -15.65 25.73 12.67
CA ARG A 108 -16.61 25.15 11.74
C ARG A 108 -16.02 23.98 10.95
N ASP A 109 -14.81 24.14 10.40
CA ASP A 109 -14.16 23.08 9.62
C ASP A 109 -13.78 21.88 10.51
N MET A 110 -13.40 22.11 11.78
CA MET A 110 -13.16 21.03 12.75
C MET A 110 -14.44 20.27 13.09
N ILE A 111 -15.59 20.97 13.31
CA ILE A 111 -16.87 20.31 13.56
C ILE A 111 -17.28 19.44 12.36
N VAL A 112 -17.24 19.99 11.15
CA VAL A 112 -17.58 19.25 9.93
C VAL A 112 -16.69 18.03 9.74
N LYS A 113 -15.40 18.18 10.04
CA LYS A 113 -14.43 17.05 10.00
C LYS A 113 -14.80 15.97 11.04
N THR A 114 -15.15 16.36 12.26
CA THR A 114 -15.54 15.43 13.32
C THR A 114 -16.85 14.69 12.99
N VAL A 115 -17.80 15.34 12.36
CA VAL A 115 -19.03 14.68 11.85
C VAL A 115 -18.66 13.61 10.81
N ARG A 116 -17.77 13.91 9.87
CA ARG A 116 -17.29 12.92 8.89
C ARG A 116 -16.49 11.78 9.53
N GLU A 117 -15.66 12.06 10.52
CA GLU A 117 -14.91 11.06 11.27
C GLU A 117 -15.86 10.08 12.00
N LYS A 118 -16.93 10.58 12.59
CA LYS A 118 -17.97 9.74 13.23
C LYS A 118 -18.66 8.80 12.23
N GLU A 119 -19.02 9.31 11.05
CA GLU A 119 -19.60 8.47 9.99
C GLU A 119 -18.64 7.36 9.56
N GLU A 120 -17.36 7.66 9.48
CA GLU A 120 -16.35 6.64 9.15
C GLU A 120 -16.17 5.63 10.29
N GLU A 121 -16.14 6.07 11.54
CA GLU A 121 -16.13 5.16 12.70
C GLU A 121 -17.31 4.19 12.68
N CYS A 122 -18.52 4.70 12.42
CA CYS A 122 -19.71 3.86 12.28
C CYS A 122 -19.59 2.85 11.12
N ARG A 123 -18.96 3.24 10.01
CA ARG A 123 -18.70 2.31 8.88
C ARG A 123 -17.71 1.23 9.28
N VAL A 124 -16.62 1.59 9.94
CA VAL A 124 -15.60 0.63 10.39
C VAL A 124 -16.22 -0.37 11.36
N VAL A 125 -16.98 0.08 12.36
CA VAL A 125 -17.68 -0.82 13.29
C VAL A 125 -18.61 -1.78 12.54
N LYS A 126 -19.38 -1.29 11.57
CA LYS A 126 -20.23 -2.17 10.76
C LYS A 126 -19.44 -3.15 9.91
N MET A 127 -18.29 -2.72 9.36
CA MET A 127 -17.42 -3.59 8.56
C MET A 127 -16.77 -4.70 9.39
N THR A 128 -16.45 -4.48 10.66
CA THR A 128 -15.92 -5.55 11.53
C THR A 128 -16.92 -6.68 11.73
N ASN A 129 -18.21 -6.40 11.59
CA ASN A 129 -19.28 -7.42 11.65
C ASN A 129 -19.39 -8.23 10.33
N PHE A 130 -18.68 -7.85 9.27
CA PHE A 130 -18.59 -8.60 8.01
C PHE A 130 -17.22 -9.30 7.92
N PRO A 131 -17.06 -10.54 8.43
CA PRO A 131 -15.76 -11.18 8.58
C PRO A 131 -15.01 -11.32 7.25
N ASN A 132 -15.73 -11.43 6.14
CA ASN A 132 -15.13 -11.57 4.82
C ASN A 132 -14.84 -10.23 4.14
N GLN A 133 -15.86 -9.38 3.98
CA GLN A 133 -15.68 -8.08 3.32
C GLN A 133 -14.83 -7.11 4.16
N GLY A 134 -14.86 -7.23 5.48
CA GLY A 134 -14.04 -6.46 6.41
C GLY A 134 -12.64 -7.03 6.66
N ALA A 135 -12.30 -8.21 6.15
CA ALA A 135 -11.02 -8.87 6.37
C ALA A 135 -9.81 -7.97 6.04
N ASN A 136 -9.92 -7.16 4.98
CA ASN A 136 -8.84 -6.27 4.56
C ASN A 136 -8.47 -5.18 5.59
N LEU A 137 -9.31 -4.89 6.57
CA LEU A 137 -8.98 -3.94 7.65
C LEU A 137 -7.78 -4.41 8.50
N ARG A 138 -7.58 -5.73 8.60
CA ARG A 138 -6.53 -6.36 9.40
C ARG A 138 -5.20 -6.50 8.67
N TRP A 139 -5.16 -6.30 7.33
CA TRP A 139 -3.94 -6.45 6.56
C TRP A 139 -2.89 -5.39 6.95
N GLU A 140 -1.68 -5.80 7.16
CA GLU A 140 -0.56 -4.92 7.49
C GLU A 140 0.14 -4.36 6.24
N VAL A 141 -0.65 -3.79 5.35
CA VAL A 141 -0.19 -3.18 4.12
C VAL A 141 -0.58 -1.70 4.05
N PRO A 142 0.19 -0.87 3.33
CA PRO A 142 -0.21 0.50 3.04
C PRO A 142 -1.56 0.56 2.31
N GLN A 143 -2.36 1.57 2.63
CA GLN A 143 -3.61 1.81 1.93
C GLN A 143 -3.34 2.14 0.46
N ARG A 144 -4.10 1.52 -0.42
CA ARG A 144 -4.09 1.80 -1.84
C ARG A 144 -5.33 2.58 -2.25
N GLN A 145 -5.12 3.72 -2.89
CA GLN A 145 -6.20 4.55 -3.40
C GLN A 145 -6.35 4.36 -4.90
N VAL A 146 -7.54 3.94 -5.32
CA VAL A 146 -7.96 3.95 -6.74
C VAL A 146 -8.46 5.35 -7.07
N LYS A 147 -7.97 5.93 -8.15
CA LYS A 147 -8.41 7.25 -8.64
C LYS A 147 -9.42 7.07 -9.77
N HIS A 148 -10.20 8.12 -10.07
CA HIS A 148 -11.12 8.12 -11.22
C HIS A 148 -10.40 7.76 -12.53
N ASN A 149 -9.20 8.30 -12.75
CA ASN A 149 -8.39 8.02 -13.92
C ASN A 149 -7.95 6.55 -14.02
N ASP A 150 -7.72 5.90 -12.86
CA ASP A 150 -7.38 4.47 -12.83
C ASP A 150 -8.58 3.61 -13.25
N ILE A 151 -9.80 4.05 -12.89
CA ILE A 151 -11.04 3.39 -13.30
C ILE A 151 -11.26 3.49 -14.81
N ILE A 152 -10.98 4.66 -15.39
CA ILE A 152 -11.16 4.90 -16.83
C ILE A 152 -10.11 4.11 -17.65
N LYS A 153 -8.87 4.05 -17.18
CA LYS A 153 -7.75 3.41 -17.90
C LYS A 153 -7.60 1.92 -17.63
N ALA A 154 -8.17 1.39 -16.55
CA ALA A 154 -8.09 -0.03 -16.25
C ALA A 154 -8.97 -0.86 -17.17
N SER A 155 -8.54 -2.08 -17.51
CA SER A 155 -9.48 -3.06 -18.06
C SER A 155 -10.57 -3.37 -17.04
N ASP A 156 -11.82 -3.44 -17.50
CA ASP A 156 -12.99 -3.69 -16.66
C ASP A 156 -12.83 -5.00 -15.86
N GLU A 157 -12.21 -5.99 -16.47
CA GLU A 157 -11.97 -7.30 -15.87
C GLU A 157 -10.97 -7.23 -14.71
N ARG A 158 -9.83 -6.54 -14.90
CA ARG A 158 -8.82 -6.37 -13.84
C ARG A 158 -9.40 -5.60 -12.64
N LEU A 159 -10.13 -4.53 -12.90
CA LEU A 159 -10.72 -3.72 -11.84
C LEU A 159 -11.81 -4.49 -11.08
N LYS A 160 -12.64 -5.27 -11.79
CA LYS A 160 -13.62 -6.17 -11.17
C LYS A 160 -12.94 -7.24 -10.30
N PHE A 161 -11.84 -7.83 -10.80
CA PHE A 161 -11.06 -8.80 -10.04
C PHE A 161 -10.49 -8.16 -8.77
N LEU A 162 -9.85 -6.99 -8.88
CA LEU A 162 -9.27 -6.29 -7.74
C LEU A 162 -10.33 -6.04 -6.65
N ILE A 163 -11.44 -5.40 -7.00
CA ILE A 163 -12.49 -5.07 -6.03
C ILE A 163 -13.09 -6.35 -5.43
N LYS A 164 -13.47 -7.31 -6.25
CA LYS A 164 -14.06 -8.55 -5.77
C LYS A 164 -13.11 -9.40 -4.93
N SER A 165 -11.81 -9.38 -5.25
CA SER A 165 -10.81 -10.14 -4.47
C SER A 165 -10.52 -9.53 -3.11
N VAL A 166 -10.51 -8.20 -3.01
CA VAL A 166 -10.27 -7.50 -1.75
C VAL A 166 -11.44 -7.64 -0.78
N TYR A 167 -12.67 -7.64 -1.31
CA TYR A 167 -13.88 -7.75 -0.50
C TYR A 167 -14.47 -9.16 -0.47
N ASP A 168 -13.69 -10.18 -0.86
CA ASP A 168 -14.07 -11.60 -0.87
C ASP A 168 -15.42 -11.88 -1.57
N LEU A 169 -15.60 -11.27 -2.75
CA LEU A 169 -16.80 -11.39 -3.58
C LEU A 169 -16.59 -12.19 -4.87
N LEU A 170 -15.41 -12.80 -5.04
CA LEU A 170 -15.17 -13.72 -6.15
C LEU A 170 -15.93 -15.04 -5.90
N PRO A 171 -16.47 -15.68 -6.96
CA PRO A 171 -17.21 -16.92 -6.84
C PRO A 171 -16.24 -18.10 -6.62
N THR A 172 -15.48 -18.07 -5.54
CA THR A 172 -14.65 -19.20 -5.09
C THR A 172 -15.54 -20.38 -4.69
N PRO A 173 -15.04 -21.63 -4.67
CA PRO A 173 -15.83 -22.75 -4.15
C PRO A 173 -16.38 -22.47 -2.75
N ALA A 174 -15.59 -21.94 -1.83
CA ALA A 174 -16.02 -21.58 -0.48
C ALA A 174 -17.13 -20.50 -0.50
N ASN A 175 -17.04 -19.50 -1.36
CA ASN A 175 -18.08 -18.47 -1.47
C ASN A 175 -19.34 -19.02 -2.15
N LYS A 176 -19.21 -19.88 -3.17
CA LYS A 176 -20.35 -20.56 -3.80
C LYS A 176 -21.06 -21.47 -2.80
N ASN A 177 -20.32 -22.19 -1.97
CA ASN A 177 -20.91 -22.97 -0.89
C ASN A 177 -21.76 -22.09 0.03
N ARG A 178 -21.20 -20.98 0.51
CA ARG A 178 -21.89 -20.02 1.39
C ARG A 178 -23.13 -19.42 0.75
N TRP A 179 -23.13 -19.17 -0.56
CA TRP A 179 -24.24 -18.51 -1.25
C TRP A 179 -25.29 -19.48 -1.75
N PHE A 180 -24.90 -20.68 -2.15
CA PHE A 180 -25.72 -21.62 -2.91
C PHE A 180 -25.65 -23.05 -2.38
N ASN A 181 -24.98 -23.28 -1.25
CA ASN A 181 -24.78 -24.61 -0.64
C ASN A 181 -24.21 -25.66 -1.63
N THR A 182 -23.22 -25.24 -2.44
CA THR A 182 -22.51 -26.10 -3.39
C THR A 182 -21.22 -26.64 -2.76
N GLU A 183 -20.52 -27.54 -3.43
CA GLU A 183 -19.24 -28.06 -2.98
C GLU A 183 -18.21 -26.94 -2.80
N GLU A 184 -17.50 -26.92 -1.65
CA GLU A 184 -16.53 -25.89 -1.30
C GLU A 184 -15.07 -26.24 -1.66
N LYS A 185 -14.84 -27.39 -2.30
CA LYS A 185 -13.52 -27.95 -2.53
C LYS A 185 -12.77 -27.30 -3.69
N CYS A 186 -11.46 -27.13 -3.51
CA CYS A 186 -10.57 -26.70 -4.56
C CYS A 186 -10.47 -27.76 -5.65
N LEU A 187 -10.68 -27.38 -6.91
CA LEU A 187 -10.65 -28.27 -8.07
C LEU A 187 -9.29 -29.00 -8.24
N LEU A 188 -8.19 -28.40 -7.79
CA LEU A 188 -6.86 -28.95 -7.95
C LEU A 188 -6.48 -29.96 -6.87
N CYS A 189 -6.79 -29.68 -5.61
CA CYS A 189 -6.25 -30.45 -4.47
C CYS A 189 -7.31 -30.98 -3.50
N GLY A 190 -8.59 -30.67 -3.70
CA GLY A 190 -9.69 -31.12 -2.84
C GLY A 190 -9.76 -30.49 -1.45
N LEU A 191 -8.88 -29.54 -1.11
CA LEU A 191 -8.96 -28.75 0.13
C LEU A 191 -9.95 -27.60 -0.02
N ASP A 192 -10.22 -26.85 1.06
CA ASP A 192 -11.17 -25.75 1.02
C ASP A 192 -10.76 -24.68 0.01
N GLY A 193 -11.66 -24.39 -0.92
CA GLY A 193 -11.43 -23.52 -2.07
C GLY A 193 -11.62 -22.04 -1.74
N THR A 194 -10.97 -21.53 -0.67
CA THR A 194 -10.94 -20.11 -0.35
C THR A 194 -10.09 -19.33 -1.35
N LEU A 195 -10.30 -18.02 -1.45
CA LEU A 195 -9.47 -17.18 -2.33
C LEU A 195 -7.99 -17.19 -1.92
N ALA A 196 -7.71 -17.15 -0.61
CA ALA A 196 -6.36 -17.25 -0.08
C ALA A 196 -5.68 -18.55 -0.49
N HIS A 197 -6.40 -19.67 -0.39
CA HIS A 197 -5.90 -20.97 -0.84
C HIS A 197 -5.61 -20.97 -2.35
N ILE A 198 -6.54 -20.52 -3.17
CA ILE A 198 -6.40 -20.51 -4.64
C ILE A 198 -5.22 -19.64 -5.08
N LEU A 199 -5.04 -18.46 -4.49
CA LEU A 199 -4.01 -17.51 -4.93
C LEU A 199 -2.63 -17.76 -4.32
N SER A 200 -2.52 -18.49 -3.18
CA SER A 200 -1.23 -18.62 -2.50
C SER A 200 -1.02 -19.88 -1.66
N GLY A 201 -2.04 -20.72 -1.48
CA GLY A 201 -1.98 -21.84 -0.53
C GLY A 201 -2.11 -23.23 -1.15
N CYS A 202 -2.44 -23.36 -2.43
CA CYS A 202 -2.64 -24.66 -3.05
C CYS A 202 -1.32 -25.35 -3.40
N LYS A 203 -1.03 -26.49 -2.77
CA LYS A 203 0.19 -27.27 -3.03
C LYS A 203 0.29 -27.73 -4.49
N VAL A 204 -0.83 -28.17 -5.09
CA VAL A 204 -0.86 -28.58 -6.50
C VAL A 204 -0.55 -27.40 -7.42
N ALA A 205 -1.14 -26.24 -7.19
CA ALA A 205 -0.83 -25.05 -7.96
C ALA A 205 0.65 -24.62 -7.82
N LEU A 206 1.25 -24.82 -6.64
CA LEU A 206 2.67 -24.61 -6.41
C LEU A 206 3.53 -25.57 -7.24
N CYS A 207 3.23 -26.87 -7.21
CA CYS A 207 3.93 -27.89 -8.00
C CYS A 207 3.82 -27.66 -9.51
N LEU A 208 2.66 -27.16 -9.96
CA LEU A 208 2.43 -26.77 -11.35
C LEU A 208 3.16 -25.47 -11.75
N GLY A 209 3.91 -24.84 -10.85
CA GLY A 209 4.68 -23.62 -11.12
C GLY A 209 3.84 -22.34 -11.25
N ARG A 210 2.52 -22.38 -10.94
CA ARG A 210 1.61 -21.22 -11.08
C ARG A 210 2.08 -20.04 -10.25
N TYR A 211 2.45 -20.28 -8.98
CA TYR A 211 2.92 -19.22 -8.08
C TYR A 211 4.31 -18.72 -8.45
N LYS A 212 5.19 -19.63 -8.93
CA LYS A 212 6.51 -19.25 -9.46
C LYS A 212 6.36 -18.32 -10.67
N TRP A 213 5.48 -18.63 -11.61
CA TRP A 213 5.22 -17.78 -12.78
C TRP A 213 4.79 -16.36 -12.38
N ARG A 214 3.90 -16.19 -11.37
CA ARG A 214 3.54 -14.88 -10.86
C ARG A 214 4.74 -14.20 -10.19
N HIS A 215 5.45 -14.91 -9.33
CA HIS A 215 6.65 -14.44 -8.67
C HIS A 215 7.66 -13.88 -9.68
N ASP A 216 7.99 -14.66 -10.70
CA ASP A 216 8.99 -14.28 -11.72
C ASP A 216 8.56 -13.05 -12.53
N ARG A 217 7.26 -12.87 -12.78
CA ARG A 217 6.74 -11.64 -13.41
C ARG A 217 6.95 -10.40 -12.53
N VAL A 218 6.67 -10.50 -11.26
CA VAL A 218 6.87 -9.41 -10.29
C VAL A 218 8.36 -9.13 -10.11
N LEU A 219 9.18 -10.18 -10.03
CA LEU A 219 10.63 -10.07 -9.91
C LEU A 219 11.26 -9.36 -11.12
N LYS A 220 10.80 -9.65 -12.33
CA LYS A 220 11.25 -8.96 -13.55
C LYS A 220 10.97 -7.46 -13.48
N GLU A 221 9.84 -7.04 -12.97
CA GLU A 221 9.50 -5.62 -12.82
C GLU A 221 10.40 -4.93 -11.78
N ILE A 222 10.68 -5.60 -10.67
CA ILE A 222 11.63 -5.10 -9.66
C ILE A 222 13.04 -4.98 -10.25
N ALA A 223 13.48 -6.01 -10.97
CA ALA A 223 14.80 -6.02 -11.62
C ALA A 223 14.95 -4.89 -12.64
N GLY A 224 13.92 -4.62 -13.44
CA GLY A 224 13.87 -3.48 -14.35
C GLY A 224 14.01 -2.14 -13.63
N ALA A 225 13.32 -1.98 -12.49
CA ALA A 225 13.44 -0.78 -11.69
C ALA A 225 14.86 -0.62 -11.08
N VAL A 226 15.45 -1.70 -10.58
CA VAL A 226 16.83 -1.69 -10.06
C VAL A 226 17.82 -1.33 -11.17
N GLN A 227 17.73 -1.98 -12.31
CA GLN A 227 18.62 -1.74 -13.45
C GLN A 227 18.53 -0.29 -13.95
N ALA A 228 17.32 0.26 -14.03
CA ALA A 228 17.11 1.67 -14.38
C ALA A 228 17.83 2.63 -13.43
N LYS A 229 17.81 2.35 -12.12
CA LYS A 229 18.53 3.16 -11.12
C LYS A 229 20.04 2.99 -11.18
N VAL A 230 20.53 1.80 -11.42
CA VAL A 230 21.97 1.55 -11.62
C VAL A 230 22.46 2.38 -12.81
N THR A 231 21.75 2.34 -13.94
CA THR A 231 22.10 3.11 -15.14
C THR A 231 22.00 4.63 -14.89
N GLU A 232 20.95 5.11 -14.24
CA GLU A 232 20.79 6.53 -13.89
C GLU A 232 21.96 7.04 -13.03
N ASN A 233 22.38 6.26 -12.01
CA ASN A 233 23.48 6.65 -11.13
C ASN A 233 24.83 6.64 -11.85
N ALA A 234 25.06 5.69 -12.76
CA ALA A 234 26.27 5.66 -13.60
C ALA A 234 26.37 6.93 -14.47
N ASN A 235 25.28 7.30 -15.15
CA ASN A 235 25.23 8.49 -16.03
C ASN A 235 25.36 9.83 -15.28
N LYS A 236 24.78 9.94 -14.08
CA LYS A 236 24.90 11.15 -13.24
C LYS A 236 26.36 11.44 -12.84
N ALA A 237 27.13 10.40 -12.64
CA ALA A 237 28.52 10.54 -12.25
C ALA A 237 29.42 11.03 -13.40
N GLU A 238 29.09 10.77 -14.66
CA GLU A 238 29.78 11.32 -15.84
C GLU A 238 29.48 12.82 -16.01
N ASN A 239 28.23 13.22 -15.88
CA ASN A 239 27.81 14.61 -16.03
C ASN A 239 28.35 15.56 -14.95
N ARG A 240 28.75 15.06 -13.79
CA ARG A 240 29.35 15.88 -12.72
C ARG A 240 30.76 16.38 -13.07
N ARG A 241 31.51 15.64 -13.88
CA ARG A 241 32.88 16.02 -14.25
C ARG A 241 32.96 17.21 -15.20
N THR A 242 31.85 17.60 -15.83
CA THR A 242 31.81 18.62 -16.89
C THR A 242 31.16 19.95 -16.49
N ARG A 243 30.70 20.13 -15.25
CA ARG A 243 30.15 21.42 -14.80
C ARG A 243 31.28 22.39 -14.42
N ILE A 244 31.74 23.15 -15.40
CA ILE A 244 32.59 24.31 -15.16
C ILE A 244 31.65 25.47 -14.78
N GLN A 245 31.82 26.01 -13.58
CA GLN A 245 31.11 27.23 -13.17
C GLN A 245 31.99 28.44 -13.52
N PHE A 246 31.51 29.28 -14.42
CA PHE A 246 32.12 30.57 -14.67
C PHE A 246 31.64 31.57 -13.61
N VAL A 247 32.54 32.08 -12.80
CA VAL A 247 32.28 33.14 -11.83
C VAL A 247 32.83 34.45 -12.43
N LYS A 248 31.98 35.47 -12.53
CA LYS A 248 32.42 36.80 -12.99
C LYS A 248 33.31 37.40 -11.90
N GLU A 249 34.36 38.09 -12.33
CA GLU A 249 35.31 38.79 -11.46
C GLU A 249 34.56 39.74 -10.49
N GLY A 250 34.82 39.63 -9.19
CA GLY A 250 34.16 40.42 -8.15
C GLY A 250 32.82 39.85 -7.59
N GLN A 251 32.32 38.72 -8.07
CA GLN A 251 31.16 38.04 -7.47
C GLN A 251 31.62 36.90 -6.57
N GLN A 252 31.14 36.91 -5.31
CA GLN A 252 31.27 35.76 -4.42
C GLN A 252 30.54 34.56 -5.03
N ARG A 253 31.14 33.36 -4.94
CA ARG A 253 30.47 32.10 -5.27
C ARG A 253 29.13 32.07 -4.54
N LYS A 254 28.02 32.09 -5.30
CA LYS A 254 26.76 31.62 -4.72
C LYS A 254 26.98 30.15 -4.40
N GLU A 255 26.97 29.84 -3.12
CA GLU A 255 26.78 28.45 -2.71
C GLU A 255 25.49 27.98 -3.38
N VAL A 256 25.64 27.19 -4.42
CA VAL A 256 24.52 26.43 -4.94
C VAL A 256 24.16 25.52 -3.78
N ASN A 257 23.00 25.74 -3.15
CA ASN A 257 22.42 24.76 -2.27
C ASN A 257 22.44 23.45 -3.05
N HIS A 258 23.42 22.59 -2.73
CA HIS A 258 23.37 21.21 -3.15
C HIS A 258 22.05 20.72 -2.54
N GLU A 259 21.04 20.50 -3.40
CA GLU A 259 19.89 19.68 -3.01
C GLU A 259 20.51 18.53 -2.24
N GLU A 260 20.16 18.35 -0.97
CA GLU A 260 20.71 17.33 -0.10
C GLU A 260 20.75 16.04 -0.90
N GLU A 261 21.94 15.65 -1.35
CA GLU A 261 22.10 14.42 -2.12
C GLU A 261 21.75 13.30 -1.18
N HIS A 262 20.49 12.88 -1.28
CA HIS A 262 20.01 11.77 -0.50
C HIS A 262 20.83 10.55 -0.87
N PHE A 263 21.77 10.25 0.02
CA PHE A 263 22.62 9.09 -0.07
C PHE A 263 21.77 7.84 -0.24
N ASN A 264 22.00 7.07 -1.27
CA ASN A 264 21.30 5.80 -1.50
C ASN A 264 22.34 4.68 -1.65
N HIS A 265 21.92 3.45 -1.44
CA HIS A 265 22.83 2.29 -1.44
C HIS A 265 23.59 2.13 -2.77
N LEU A 266 23.01 2.55 -3.89
CA LEU A 266 23.64 2.44 -5.21
C LEU A 266 24.54 3.64 -5.56
N SER A 267 24.61 4.68 -4.69
CA SER A 267 25.43 5.87 -4.97
C SER A 267 26.94 5.64 -4.70
N ASP A 268 27.29 4.60 -3.92
CA ASP A 268 28.66 4.33 -3.45
C ASP A 268 29.56 3.77 -4.56
N ALA A 269 29.00 3.20 -5.60
CA ALA A 269 29.75 2.52 -6.65
C ALA A 269 29.15 2.77 -8.05
N LYS A 270 29.98 2.53 -9.09
CA LYS A 270 29.57 2.64 -10.50
C LYS A 270 29.54 1.29 -11.23
N ASP A 271 30.17 0.29 -10.63
CA ASP A 271 30.35 -1.05 -11.21
C ASP A 271 29.29 -2.05 -10.75
N TRP A 272 28.11 -1.56 -10.36
CA TRP A 272 27.02 -2.42 -9.94
C TRP A 272 26.58 -3.39 -11.04
N LYS A 273 26.61 -4.68 -10.72
CA LYS A 273 26.07 -5.74 -11.56
C LYS A 273 24.82 -6.32 -10.91
N VAL A 274 23.73 -6.30 -11.65
CA VAL A 274 22.45 -6.92 -11.23
C VAL A 274 22.34 -8.29 -11.83
N THR A 275 22.04 -9.31 -11.03
CA THR A 275 21.78 -10.68 -11.49
C THR A 275 20.51 -11.18 -10.84
N VAL A 276 19.64 -11.84 -11.63
CA VAL A 276 18.28 -12.23 -11.24
C VAL A 276 18.06 -13.71 -11.49
N ASP A 277 17.40 -14.41 -10.57
CA ASP A 277 17.09 -15.85 -10.65
C ASP A 277 15.83 -16.11 -11.51
N VAL A 278 15.89 -15.71 -12.78
CA VAL A 278 14.80 -15.97 -13.74
C VAL A 278 15.35 -16.67 -14.97
N GLY A 279 14.99 -17.93 -15.13
CA GLY A 279 15.44 -18.76 -16.26
C GLY A 279 16.85 -19.33 -16.11
N THR A 280 17.67 -18.79 -15.23
CA THR A 280 19.03 -19.26 -14.91
C THR A 280 19.17 -19.40 -13.40
N SER A 281 19.95 -20.40 -12.95
CA SER A 281 20.20 -20.60 -11.52
C SER A 281 21.20 -19.56 -11.01
N LEU A 282 20.73 -18.61 -10.20
CA LEU A 282 21.58 -17.62 -9.56
C LEU A 282 22.39 -18.27 -8.43
N LYS A 283 23.70 -18.00 -8.43
CA LYS A 283 24.60 -18.36 -7.33
C LYS A 283 25.25 -17.11 -6.76
N ILE A 284 25.41 -17.07 -5.45
CA ILE A 284 26.21 -16.03 -4.79
C ILE A 284 27.68 -16.30 -5.13
N PRO A 285 28.48 -15.27 -5.52
CA PRO A 285 29.91 -15.45 -5.78
C PRO A 285 30.63 -16.09 -4.58
N THR A 286 31.45 -17.09 -4.82
CA THR A 286 32.18 -17.84 -3.78
C THR A 286 33.13 -16.97 -2.96
N GLU A 287 33.58 -15.85 -3.54
CA GLU A 287 34.38 -14.83 -2.86
C GLU A 287 33.63 -14.10 -1.74
N ILE A 288 32.29 -14.21 -1.70
CA ILE A 288 31.41 -13.59 -0.69
C ILE A 288 31.06 -14.64 0.36
N CYS A 289 30.48 -15.76 -0.06
CA CYS A 289 30.22 -16.91 0.80
C CYS A 289 30.00 -18.19 -0.02
N ILE A 290 30.24 -19.35 0.59
CA ILE A 290 29.98 -20.65 0.00
C ILE A 290 28.64 -21.14 0.51
N THR A 291 27.61 -21.11 -0.37
CA THR A 291 26.24 -21.48 0.02
C THR A 291 25.47 -22.10 -1.14
N ASN A 292 24.52 -22.96 -0.79
CA ASN A 292 23.51 -23.49 -1.71
C ASN A 292 22.25 -22.66 -1.77
N LEU A 293 22.16 -21.59 -0.99
CA LEU A 293 21.01 -20.69 -1.00
C LEU A 293 21.00 -19.86 -2.29
N ARG A 294 19.80 -19.70 -2.85
CA ARG A 294 19.56 -18.98 -4.10
C ARG A 294 18.65 -17.80 -3.81
N PRO A 295 19.18 -16.58 -3.75
CA PRO A 295 18.35 -15.39 -3.67
C PRO A 295 17.70 -15.09 -5.01
N ASP A 296 16.58 -14.41 -4.98
CA ASP A 296 15.85 -14.02 -6.19
C ASP A 296 16.62 -13.00 -7.05
N MET A 297 17.38 -12.11 -6.41
CA MET A 297 18.23 -11.12 -7.10
C MET A 297 19.42 -10.73 -6.22
N ILE A 298 20.58 -10.52 -6.84
CA ILE A 298 21.75 -9.90 -6.21
C ILE A 298 22.20 -8.66 -6.99
N ILE A 299 22.72 -7.69 -6.25
CA ILE A 299 23.30 -6.43 -6.76
C ILE A 299 24.71 -6.35 -6.18
N VAL A 300 25.75 -6.49 -7.01
CA VAL A 300 27.14 -6.64 -6.55
C VAL A 300 28.02 -5.53 -7.14
N SER A 301 28.81 -4.88 -6.28
CA SER A 301 29.96 -4.05 -6.67
C SER A 301 31.24 -4.67 -6.12
N ARG A 302 32.13 -5.09 -7.00
CA ARG A 302 33.45 -5.64 -6.63
C ARG A 302 34.42 -4.57 -6.17
N LYS A 303 34.33 -3.38 -6.76
CA LYS A 303 35.24 -2.24 -6.43
C LYS A 303 35.04 -1.79 -4.99
N THR A 304 33.83 -1.76 -4.51
CA THR A 304 33.51 -1.30 -3.16
C THR A 304 33.26 -2.46 -2.19
N LYS A 305 33.37 -3.71 -2.65
CA LYS A 305 33.06 -4.93 -1.89
C LYS A 305 31.68 -4.85 -1.22
N GLN A 306 30.66 -4.59 -2.02
CA GLN A 306 29.27 -4.48 -1.55
C GLN A 306 28.39 -5.48 -2.29
N ILE A 307 27.48 -6.11 -1.55
CA ILE A 307 26.41 -6.94 -2.10
C ILE A 307 25.07 -6.57 -1.47
N GLY A 308 24.07 -6.38 -2.31
CA GLY A 308 22.67 -6.33 -1.94
C GLY A 308 21.98 -7.63 -2.33
N ILE A 309 21.32 -8.28 -1.41
CA ILE A 309 20.51 -9.49 -1.61
C ILE A 309 19.05 -9.09 -1.55
N VAL A 310 18.30 -9.36 -2.59
CA VAL A 310 16.86 -9.08 -2.65
C VAL A 310 16.10 -10.41 -2.74
N GLU A 311 15.17 -10.61 -1.84
CA GLU A 311 14.33 -11.79 -1.78
C GLU A 311 12.87 -11.36 -1.81
N LEU A 312 12.16 -11.77 -2.84
CA LEU A 312 10.75 -11.44 -3.07
C LEU A 312 9.84 -12.52 -2.52
N THR A 313 8.72 -12.12 -1.93
CA THR A 313 7.58 -13.02 -1.71
C THR A 313 6.29 -12.40 -2.20
N VAL A 314 5.38 -13.24 -2.73
CA VAL A 314 4.05 -12.81 -3.17
C VAL A 314 2.98 -13.61 -2.42
N PRO A 315 2.86 -13.40 -1.09
CA PRO A 315 1.96 -14.14 -0.23
C PRO A 315 0.52 -13.58 -0.26
N ASN A 316 -0.40 -14.24 0.45
CA ASN A 316 -1.64 -13.59 0.85
C ASN A 316 -1.34 -12.41 1.80
N GLU A 317 -2.14 -11.35 1.72
CA GLU A 317 -1.96 -10.13 2.48
C GLU A 317 -1.91 -10.35 4.01
N ASP A 318 -2.63 -11.35 4.52
CA ASP A 318 -2.62 -11.73 5.94
C ASP A 318 -1.27 -12.35 6.41
N ARG A 319 -0.40 -12.77 5.49
CA ARG A 319 0.87 -13.46 5.77
C ARG A 319 2.12 -12.66 5.40
N ILE A 320 1.97 -11.40 5.05
CA ILE A 320 3.08 -10.57 4.57
C ILE A 320 4.19 -10.45 5.62
N GLU A 321 3.84 -10.13 6.87
CA GLU A 321 4.82 -9.93 7.94
C GLU A 321 5.59 -11.21 8.25
N VAL A 322 4.87 -12.32 8.47
CA VAL A 322 5.49 -13.64 8.74
C VAL A 322 6.40 -14.09 7.59
N SER A 323 5.97 -13.86 6.34
CA SER A 323 6.78 -14.22 5.16
C SER A 323 8.08 -13.41 5.11
N GLY A 324 8.04 -12.12 5.43
CA GLY A 324 9.21 -11.25 5.47
C GLY A 324 10.21 -11.66 6.56
N GLU A 325 9.74 -12.02 7.74
CA GLU A 325 10.60 -12.48 8.85
C GLU A 325 11.33 -13.78 8.52
N LEU A 326 10.62 -14.75 7.97
CA LEU A 326 11.21 -16.02 7.54
C LEU A 326 12.31 -15.82 6.50
N LYS A 327 12.12 -14.87 5.55
CA LYS A 327 13.12 -14.58 4.53
C LYS A 327 14.32 -13.84 5.08
N ARG A 328 14.14 -12.87 5.97
CA ARG A 328 15.26 -12.19 6.65
C ARG A 328 16.12 -13.15 7.43
N SER A 329 15.51 -14.00 8.25
CA SER A 329 16.22 -15.02 9.04
C SER A 329 17.01 -15.99 8.17
N LYS A 330 16.45 -16.42 7.03
CA LYS A 330 17.09 -17.34 6.08
C LYS A 330 18.44 -16.83 5.57
N TYR A 331 18.60 -15.54 5.34
CA TYR A 331 19.78 -14.95 4.73
C TYR A 331 20.75 -14.30 5.73
N GLU A 332 20.43 -14.27 7.03
CA GLU A 332 21.29 -13.64 8.04
C GLU A 332 22.66 -14.31 8.16
N GLN A 333 22.72 -15.64 8.06
CA GLN A 333 23.99 -16.37 8.08
C GLN A 333 24.90 -15.96 6.91
N ILE A 334 24.34 -15.80 5.71
CA ILE A 334 25.09 -15.32 4.54
C ILE A 334 25.64 -13.90 4.78
N ALA A 335 24.85 -13.05 5.44
CA ALA A 335 25.30 -11.70 5.76
C ALA A 335 26.48 -11.70 6.74
N GLN A 336 26.48 -12.62 7.73
CA GLN A 336 27.57 -12.77 8.67
C GLN A 336 28.84 -13.27 7.98
N GLU A 337 28.76 -14.35 7.19
CA GLU A 337 29.88 -14.89 6.42
C GLU A 337 30.46 -13.87 5.45
N GLY A 338 29.60 -13.16 4.71
CA GLY A 338 30.03 -12.12 3.79
C GLY A 338 30.78 -10.99 4.48
N ARG A 339 30.33 -10.57 5.69
CA ARG A 339 31.03 -9.55 6.49
C ARG A 339 32.39 -10.03 6.95
N LEU A 340 32.52 -11.31 7.37
CA LEU A 340 33.81 -11.92 7.73
C LEU A 340 34.78 -11.93 6.54
N ASN A 341 34.30 -12.09 5.32
CA ASN A 341 35.07 -12.03 4.10
C ASN A 341 35.33 -10.59 3.59
N GLY A 342 35.03 -9.58 4.41
CA GLY A 342 35.29 -8.17 4.14
C GLY A 342 34.30 -7.52 3.18
N TRP A 343 33.11 -8.10 3.01
CA TRP A 343 32.03 -7.53 2.19
C TRP A 343 31.00 -6.78 3.05
N ARG A 344 30.50 -5.67 2.53
CA ARG A 344 29.31 -5.01 3.08
C ARG A 344 28.05 -5.66 2.50
N VAL A 345 27.35 -6.43 3.33
CA VAL A 345 26.16 -7.20 2.92
C VAL A 345 24.90 -6.52 3.41
N LYS A 346 23.96 -6.28 2.50
CA LYS A 346 22.62 -5.78 2.80
C LYS A 346 21.56 -6.73 2.26
N ILE A 347 20.58 -7.06 3.11
CA ILE A 347 19.49 -7.96 2.76
C ILE A 347 18.20 -7.15 2.71
N TRP A 348 17.42 -7.32 1.66
CA TRP A 348 16.06 -6.82 1.52
C TRP A 348 15.10 -7.98 1.29
N ALA A 349 14.34 -8.33 2.31
CA ALA A 349 13.12 -9.11 2.13
C ALA A 349 12.01 -8.13 1.72
N VAL A 350 11.44 -8.35 0.54
CA VAL A 350 10.44 -7.48 -0.05
C VAL A 350 9.18 -8.26 -0.37
N GLU A 351 8.03 -7.74 0.03
CA GLU A 351 6.76 -8.43 -0.11
C GLU A 351 5.79 -7.60 -0.95
N VAL A 352 5.05 -8.33 -1.80
CA VAL A 352 3.90 -7.80 -2.54
C VAL A 352 2.74 -8.76 -2.34
N GLY A 353 1.69 -8.33 -1.67
CA GLY A 353 0.49 -9.15 -1.49
C GLY A 353 -0.08 -9.62 -2.82
N CYS A 354 -0.63 -10.82 -2.84
CA CYS A 354 -1.09 -11.47 -4.08
C CYS A 354 -2.20 -10.69 -4.82
N ARG A 355 -2.86 -9.72 -4.16
CA ARG A 355 -3.84 -8.81 -4.76
C ARG A 355 -3.22 -7.47 -5.19
N GLY A 356 -1.88 -7.38 -5.25
CA GLY A 356 -1.18 -6.17 -5.69
C GLY A 356 -1.05 -5.09 -4.61
N PHE A 357 -0.84 -5.47 -3.36
CA PHE A 357 -0.53 -4.57 -2.25
C PHE A 357 0.94 -4.67 -1.84
N PRO A 358 1.83 -3.79 -2.34
CA PRO A 358 3.21 -3.78 -1.91
C PRO A 358 3.32 -3.43 -0.42
N ALA A 359 4.13 -4.19 0.32
CA ALA A 359 4.37 -3.97 1.73
C ALA A 359 5.21 -2.71 2.01
N VAL A 360 5.33 -2.35 3.28
CA VAL A 360 6.20 -1.24 3.71
C VAL A 360 7.67 -1.52 3.37
N SER A 361 8.10 -2.79 3.46
CA SER A 361 9.42 -3.27 3.06
C SER A 361 9.78 -2.94 1.61
N MET A 362 8.86 -3.14 0.68
CA MET A 362 9.03 -2.75 -0.73
C MET A 362 9.24 -1.24 -0.87
N SER A 363 8.46 -0.43 -0.15
CA SER A 363 8.61 1.03 -0.17
C SER A 363 9.94 1.48 0.44
N ALA A 364 10.44 0.78 1.47
CA ALA A 364 11.73 1.02 2.08
C ALA A 364 12.88 0.64 1.13
N PHE A 365 12.80 -0.56 0.52
CA PHE A 365 13.76 -0.99 -0.50
C PHE A 365 13.91 0.01 -1.64
N LEU A 366 12.78 0.43 -2.23
CA LEU A 366 12.79 1.43 -3.32
C LEU A 366 13.42 2.76 -2.86
N LYS A 367 13.19 3.14 -1.60
CA LYS A 367 13.83 4.32 -1.00
C LYS A 367 15.34 4.13 -0.86
N ASP A 368 15.78 2.96 -0.43
CA ASP A 368 17.19 2.62 -0.24
C ASP A 368 17.99 2.64 -1.55
N ILE A 369 17.37 2.21 -2.66
CA ILE A 369 17.99 2.26 -3.99
C ILE A 369 17.81 3.59 -4.72
N GLY A 370 17.20 4.60 -4.08
CA GLY A 370 17.15 5.97 -4.57
C GLY A 370 15.85 6.41 -5.25
N TYR A 371 14.78 5.62 -5.20
CA TYR A 371 13.47 6.08 -5.66
C TYR A 371 12.79 6.98 -4.63
N ARG A 372 12.29 8.17 -5.07
CA ARG A 372 11.60 9.15 -4.24
C ARG A 372 10.35 9.69 -4.95
N GLY A 373 9.46 10.33 -4.21
CA GLY A 373 8.32 11.08 -4.75
C GLY A 373 7.52 10.36 -5.84
N ALA A 374 7.35 11.01 -6.98
CA ALA A 374 6.56 10.51 -8.11
C ALA A 374 7.16 9.26 -8.76
N SER A 375 8.51 9.18 -8.86
CA SER A 375 9.18 8.01 -9.47
C SER A 375 8.96 6.74 -8.64
N LYS A 376 9.07 6.82 -7.31
CA LYS A 376 8.76 5.70 -6.41
C LYS A 376 7.29 5.27 -6.55
N LYS A 377 6.38 6.24 -6.58
CA LYS A 377 4.95 5.96 -6.74
C LYS A 377 4.64 5.23 -8.04
N LYS A 378 5.27 5.63 -9.14
CA LYS A 378 5.11 4.97 -10.46
C LYS A 378 5.57 3.52 -10.42
N VAL A 379 6.72 3.22 -9.80
CA VAL A 379 7.19 1.82 -9.65
C VAL A 379 6.21 1.00 -8.82
N ILE A 380 5.73 1.54 -7.68
CA ILE A 380 4.73 0.88 -6.85
C ILE A 380 3.43 0.61 -7.61
N GLU A 381 2.94 1.56 -8.40
CA GLU A 381 1.74 1.40 -9.23
C GLU A 381 1.93 0.31 -10.29
N ASN A 382 3.10 0.23 -10.94
CA ASN A 382 3.43 -0.81 -11.91
C ASN A 382 3.50 -2.20 -11.26
N LEU A 383 4.20 -2.32 -10.11
CA LEU A 383 4.27 -3.58 -9.34
C LEU A 383 2.88 -4.06 -8.94
N SER A 384 2.04 -3.16 -8.45
CA SER A 384 0.64 -3.47 -8.12
C SER A 384 -0.11 -4.03 -9.32
N LYS A 385 0.00 -3.35 -10.46
CA LYS A 385 -0.68 -3.74 -11.72
C LYS A 385 -0.22 -5.10 -12.21
N VAL A 386 1.09 -5.34 -12.29
CA VAL A 386 1.66 -6.63 -12.75
C VAL A 386 1.23 -7.77 -11.84
N THR A 387 1.24 -7.56 -10.52
CA THR A 387 0.81 -8.56 -9.55
C THR A 387 -0.68 -8.89 -9.69
N GLU A 388 -1.53 -7.88 -9.88
CA GLU A 388 -2.97 -8.07 -10.09
C GLU A 388 -3.26 -8.86 -11.36
N GLU A 389 -2.61 -8.49 -12.48
CA GLU A 389 -2.78 -9.16 -13.78
C GLU A 389 -2.34 -10.62 -13.69
N ALA A 390 -1.22 -10.88 -13.02
CA ALA A 390 -0.76 -12.25 -12.80
C ALA A 390 -1.73 -13.04 -11.90
N SER A 391 -2.22 -12.45 -10.83
CA SER A 391 -3.20 -13.11 -9.95
C SER A 391 -4.57 -13.31 -10.60
N LEU A 392 -5.01 -12.38 -11.46
CA LEU A 392 -6.19 -12.58 -12.28
C LEU A 392 -6.02 -13.79 -13.21
N SER A 393 -4.85 -13.95 -13.84
CA SER A 393 -4.53 -15.12 -14.67
C SER A 393 -4.57 -16.41 -13.87
N LEU A 394 -4.00 -16.42 -12.66
CA LEU A 394 -4.06 -17.57 -11.75
C LEU A 394 -5.49 -17.88 -11.30
N TRP A 395 -6.29 -16.85 -11.02
CA TRP A 395 -7.70 -17.00 -10.70
C TRP A 395 -8.47 -17.66 -11.83
N LYS A 396 -8.30 -17.21 -13.08
CA LYS A 396 -8.93 -17.82 -14.27
C LYS A 396 -8.48 -19.27 -14.42
N ALA A 397 -7.18 -19.51 -14.30
CA ALA A 397 -6.62 -20.85 -14.43
C ALA A 397 -7.03 -21.81 -13.30
N SER A 398 -7.51 -21.30 -12.15
CA SER A 398 -7.98 -22.15 -11.05
C SER A 398 -9.23 -22.99 -11.41
N HIS A 399 -9.91 -22.64 -12.49
CA HIS A 399 -11.07 -23.37 -13.01
C HIS A 399 -10.67 -24.54 -13.91
N TYR A 400 -9.37 -24.70 -14.21
CA TYR A 400 -8.83 -25.75 -15.08
C TYR A 400 -7.71 -26.53 -14.39
N LYS A 401 -7.63 -27.83 -14.62
CA LYS A 401 -6.53 -28.66 -14.09
C LYS A 401 -5.23 -28.39 -14.83
N GLU A 402 -5.29 -28.14 -16.13
CA GLU A 402 -4.12 -27.85 -16.94
C GLU A 402 -3.65 -26.39 -16.77
N TRP A 403 -2.34 -26.19 -16.82
CA TRP A 403 -1.70 -24.89 -16.76
C TRP A 403 -0.99 -24.57 -18.07
N GLY A 404 -1.59 -23.71 -18.88
CA GLY A 404 -1.02 -23.28 -20.16
C GLY A 404 -0.07 -22.08 -20.05
N GLY A 405 0.44 -21.74 -18.88
CA GLY A 405 1.37 -20.62 -18.68
C GLY A 405 2.74 -20.88 -19.29
N LYS A 406 2.82 -20.88 -20.62
CA LYS A 406 4.04 -20.65 -21.36
C LYS A 406 4.13 -19.15 -21.63
N GLY A 407 5.10 -18.48 -21.02
CA GLY A 407 5.35 -17.06 -21.26
C GLY A 407 6.56 -16.60 -20.50
#